data_07c33ec1f0eade56c23cba493b7d7089
#
_entry.id   07c33ec1f0eade56c23cba493b7d7089
#
_cell.length_a   1.000
_cell.length_b   1.000
_cell.length_c   1.000
_cell.angle_alpha   90.00
_cell.angle_beta   90.00
_cell.angle_gamma   90.00
#
_symmetry.space_group_name_H-M   'P 1'
#
loop_
_entity.id
_entity.type
_entity.pdbx_description
1 polymer ?
#
loop_
_entity_poly.entity_id
_entity_poly.type
_entity_poly.pdbx_seq_one_letter_code
_entity_poly.pdbx_strand_id
1 'polypeptide(L)' 'MAKYECPCGYVYDPAVGDYENGVEPGTAFEDLPEDWVCPKCGAEKEYFDKID' A
#
# COMPACT_ATOMS: atom_id res chain seq x y z
N MET A 1 2.86 8.30 -9.53
CA MET A 1 2.56 8.17 -8.10
C MET A 1 3.62 7.32 -7.43
N ALA A 2 3.96 7.64 -6.19
CA ALA A 2 5.04 6.95 -5.49
C ALA A 2 4.63 5.54 -5.07
N LYS A 3 5.60 4.63 -5.13
CA LYS A 3 5.42 3.27 -4.63
C LYS A 3 5.93 3.20 -3.21
N TYR A 4 5.34 2.32 -2.41
CA TYR A 4 5.71 2.15 -1.01
C TYR A 4 5.96 0.68 -0.74
N GLU A 5 7.04 0.38 -0.04
CA GLU A 5 7.43 -0.99 0.26
C GLU A 5 7.26 -1.30 1.74
N CYS A 6 6.65 -2.46 2.00
CA CYS A 6 6.53 -2.98 3.36
C CYS A 6 7.80 -3.75 3.72
N PRO A 7 8.22 -3.75 4.98
CA PRO A 7 9.38 -4.54 5.42
C PRO A 7 9.31 -6.02 5.04
N CYS A 8 8.12 -6.56 4.82
CA CYS A 8 7.96 -7.96 4.40
C CYS A 8 8.23 -8.18 2.91
N GLY A 9 8.46 -7.11 2.15
CA GLY A 9 8.71 -7.20 0.72
C GLY A 9 7.54 -6.85 -0.18
N TYR A 10 6.34 -6.69 0.39
CA TYR A 10 5.19 -6.28 -0.39
C TYR A 10 5.36 -4.83 -0.86
N VAL A 11 5.03 -4.57 -2.12
CA VAL A 11 5.09 -3.20 -2.67
C VAL A 11 3.69 -2.75 -3.03
N TYR A 12 3.26 -1.62 -2.49
CA TYR A 12 2.01 -1.01 -2.90
C TYR A 12 2.28 -0.11 -4.10
N ASP A 13 1.71 -0.47 -5.25
CA ASP A 13 1.82 0.31 -6.47
C ASP A 13 0.48 1.00 -6.72
N PRO A 14 0.43 2.34 -6.64
CA PRO A 14 -0.84 3.05 -6.84
C PRO A 14 -1.49 2.78 -8.20
N ALA A 15 -0.69 2.48 -9.21
CA ALA A 15 -1.24 2.19 -10.54
C ALA A 15 -2.01 0.86 -10.56
N VAL A 16 -1.70 -0.03 -9.63
CA VAL A 16 -2.34 -1.35 -9.53
C VAL A 16 -3.43 -1.35 -8.46
N GLY A 17 -3.24 -0.61 -7.38
CA GLY A 17 -4.14 -0.63 -6.24
C GLY A 17 -3.98 -1.91 -5.42
N ASP A 18 -5.01 -2.24 -4.65
CA ASP A 18 -5.03 -3.45 -3.83
C ASP A 18 -6.40 -4.10 -3.97
N TYR A 19 -6.55 -4.89 -5.00
CA TYR A 19 -7.82 -5.50 -5.34
C TYR A 19 -8.38 -6.35 -4.20
N GLU A 20 -7.52 -7.06 -3.49
CA GLU A 20 -7.96 -7.95 -2.41
C GLU A 20 -8.63 -7.19 -1.27
N ASN A 21 -8.23 -5.95 -1.04
CA ASN A 21 -8.81 -5.10 0.00
C ASN A 21 -9.74 -4.03 -0.56
N GLY A 22 -10.14 -4.16 -1.83
CA GLY A 22 -11.10 -3.26 -2.43
C GLY A 22 -10.54 -1.89 -2.79
N VAL A 23 -9.25 -1.78 -2.97
CA VAL A 23 -8.60 -0.53 -3.36
C VAL A 23 -8.46 -0.48 -4.87
N GLU A 24 -9.09 0.52 -5.48
CA GLU A 24 -9.08 0.67 -6.92
C GLU A 24 -7.72 1.13 -7.46
N PRO A 25 -7.35 0.72 -8.69
CA PRO A 25 -6.17 1.28 -9.36
C PRO A 25 -6.28 2.80 -9.43
N GLY A 26 -5.17 3.48 -9.26
CA GLY A 26 -5.14 4.94 -9.28
C GLY A 26 -5.28 5.57 -7.90
N THR A 27 -5.37 4.77 -6.84
CA THR A 27 -5.46 5.27 -5.47
C THR A 27 -4.06 5.50 -4.92
N ALA A 28 -3.76 6.74 -4.55
CA ALA A 28 -2.47 7.06 -3.94
C ALA A 28 -2.36 6.42 -2.55
N PHE A 29 -1.13 6.13 -2.13
CA PHE A 29 -0.91 5.53 -0.81
C PHE A 29 -1.50 6.40 0.30
N GLU A 30 -1.37 7.72 0.17
CA GLU A 30 -1.89 8.67 1.15
C GLU A 30 -3.41 8.64 1.23
N ASP A 31 -4.08 8.19 0.18
CA ASP A 31 -5.54 8.12 0.13
C ASP A 31 -6.10 6.80 0.66
N LEU A 32 -5.24 5.88 1.04
CA LEU A 32 -5.68 4.63 1.63
C LEU A 32 -6.31 4.89 3.00
N PRO A 33 -7.31 4.07 3.41
CA PRO A 33 -7.89 4.20 4.74
C PRO A 33 -6.80 4.10 5.81
N GLU A 34 -7.00 4.78 6.93
CA GLU A 34 -6.02 4.74 8.03
C GLU A 34 -5.84 3.33 8.59
N ASP A 35 -6.89 2.51 8.52
CA ASP A 35 -6.85 1.14 9.01
C ASP A 35 -6.38 0.13 7.95
N TRP A 36 -6.01 0.62 6.76
CA TRP A 36 -5.45 -0.26 5.74
C TRP A 36 -4.11 -0.81 6.21
N VAL A 37 -3.91 -2.10 6.01
CA VAL A 37 -2.67 -2.76 6.39
C VAL A 37 -2.14 -3.60 5.24
N CYS A 38 -0.87 -3.98 5.33
CA CYS A 38 -0.24 -4.83 4.31
C CYS A 38 -1.05 -6.12 4.15
N PRO A 39 -1.46 -6.48 2.93
CA PRO A 39 -2.22 -7.70 2.72
C PRO A 39 -1.42 -8.97 2.95
N LYS A 40 -0.10 -8.87 3.05
CA LYS A 40 0.75 -10.05 3.28
C LYS A 40 1.10 -10.26 4.74
N CYS A 41 1.49 -9.19 5.45
CA CYS A 41 1.98 -9.35 6.83
C CYS A 41 1.16 -8.57 7.85
N GLY A 42 0.25 -7.72 7.40
CA GLY A 42 -0.58 -6.93 8.30
C GLY A 42 0.09 -5.71 8.90
N ALA A 43 1.25 -5.29 8.37
CA ALA A 43 1.92 -4.09 8.87
C ALA A 43 1.09 -2.85 8.56
N GLU A 44 1.07 -1.91 9.50
CA GLU A 44 0.36 -0.67 9.32
C GLU A 44 1.07 0.24 8.31
N LYS A 45 0.34 1.23 7.80
CA LYS A 45 0.88 2.15 6.78
C LYS A 45 2.17 2.81 7.22
N GLU A 46 2.31 3.12 8.49
CA GLU A 46 3.49 3.83 9.00
C GLU A 46 4.78 3.03 8.85
N TYR A 47 4.67 1.73 8.64
CA TYR A 47 5.85 0.87 8.46
C TYR A 47 6.31 0.81 7.00
N PHE A 48 5.56 1.40 6.10
CA PHE A 48 5.93 1.40 4.69
C PHE A 48 6.92 2.52 4.39
N ASP A 49 7.88 2.21 3.51
CA ASP A 49 8.87 3.18 3.05
C ASP A 49 8.61 3.55 1.59
N LYS A 50 8.68 4.83 1.30
CA LYS A 50 8.56 5.32 -0.07
C LYS A 50 9.82 4.94 -0.84
N ILE A 51 9.65 4.22 -1.95
CA ILE A 51 10.77 3.72 -2.73
C ILE A 51 10.87 4.32 -4.13
N ASP A 52 9.93 5.20 -4.49
CA ASP A 52 9.93 5.77 -5.84
C ASP A 52 9.64 7.27 -5.82
#